data_f4bf913a75be200bdbfd3ecf835efb54
#
_entry.id   f4bf913a75be200bdbfd3ecf835efb54
#
_cell.length_a   1.000
_cell.length_b   1.000
_cell.length_c   1.000
_cell.angle_alpha   90.00
_cell.angle_beta   90.00
_cell.angle_gamma   90.00
#
_symmetry.space_group_name_H-M   'P 1'
#
loop_
_entity.id
_entity.type
_entity.pdbx_description
1 polymer ?
#
loop_
_entity_poly.entity_id
_entity_poly.type
_entity_poly.pdbx_seq_one_letter_code
_entity_poly.pdbx_strand_id
1 'polypeptide(L)' 'MKLSNFIEGLKTLQPYYKDGDGYHIGAEHDQFYAYQADRPLTPEDVQKMRDLGWFQPEQDDDAEYDSADGWSAFT' A
#
# COMPACT_ATOMS: atom_id res chain seq x y z
N MET A 1 5.14 -13.29 -2.54
CA MET A 1 5.33 -12.55 -1.26
C MET A 1 5.11 -13.48 -0.07
N LYS A 2 5.86 -13.31 1.00
CA LYS A 2 5.63 -14.09 2.22
C LYS A 2 4.32 -13.65 2.89
N LEU A 3 3.59 -14.62 3.45
CA LEU A 3 2.33 -14.33 4.15
C LEU A 3 2.52 -13.29 5.27
N SER A 4 3.59 -13.41 6.05
CA SER A 4 3.89 -12.44 7.11
C SER A 4 4.09 -11.02 6.58
N ASN A 5 4.76 -10.87 5.45
CA ASN A 5 4.97 -9.57 4.83
C ASN A 5 3.66 -8.98 4.30
N PHE A 6 2.79 -9.82 3.78
CA PHE A 6 1.46 -9.40 3.32
C PHE A 6 0.62 -8.87 4.49
N ILE A 7 0.57 -9.63 5.58
CA ILE A 7 -0.18 -9.26 6.78
C ILE A 7 0.37 -7.95 7.39
N GLU A 8 1.68 -7.83 7.53
CA GLU A 8 2.31 -6.62 8.09
C GLU A 8 2.04 -5.40 7.22
N GLY A 9 2.05 -5.55 5.91
CA GLY A 9 1.71 -4.47 5.00
C GLY A 9 0.29 -3.97 5.19
N LEU A 10 -0.67 -4.88 5.29
CA LEU A 10 -2.06 -4.53 5.55
C LEU A 10 -2.24 -3.84 6.90
N LYS A 11 -1.59 -4.33 7.94
CA LYS A 11 -1.62 -3.69 9.27
C LYS A 11 -1.02 -2.29 9.25
N THR A 12 0.03 -2.10 8.49
CA THR A 12 0.68 -0.79 8.35
C THR A 12 -0.23 0.20 7.63
N LEU A 13 -0.95 -0.25 6.61
CA LEU A 13 -1.85 0.60 5.84
C LEU A 13 -3.16 0.92 6.55
N GLN A 14 -3.70 -0.01 7.32
CA GLN A 14 -5.04 0.11 7.89
C GLN A 14 -5.31 1.44 8.62
N PRO A 15 -4.38 1.96 9.46
CA PRO A 15 -4.62 3.23 10.16
C PRO A 15 -4.73 4.45 9.26
N TYR A 16 -4.33 4.34 8.00
CA TYR A 16 -4.34 5.44 7.04
C TYR A 16 -5.69 5.60 6.33
N TYR A 17 -6.65 4.72 6.61
CA TYR A 17 -8.00 4.78 6.05
C TYR A 17 -8.98 5.16 7.17
N LYS A 18 -9.85 6.15 6.91
CA LYS A 18 -10.84 6.61 7.90
C LYS A 18 -11.77 5.48 8.33
N ASP A 19 -12.11 4.60 7.39
CA ASP A 19 -12.90 3.40 7.65
C ASP A 19 -12.00 2.20 7.37
N GLY A 20 -11.32 1.73 8.41
CA GLY A 20 -10.41 0.60 8.30
C GLY A 20 -11.08 -0.73 7.95
N ASP A 21 -12.41 -0.78 8.00
CA ASP A 21 -13.21 -1.95 7.63
C ASP A 21 -13.90 -1.78 6.27
N GLY A 22 -13.61 -0.68 5.55
CA GLY A 22 -14.20 -0.41 4.25
C GLY A 22 -13.62 -1.26 3.12
N TYR A 23 -14.16 -1.05 1.92
CA TYR A 23 -13.76 -1.77 0.71
C TYR A 23 -12.59 -1.07 0.04
N HIS A 24 -11.41 -1.16 0.64
CA HIS A 24 -10.22 -0.43 0.20
C HIS A 24 -9.22 -1.29 -0.58
N ILE A 25 -9.56 -2.54 -0.87
CA ILE A 25 -8.63 -3.48 -1.50
C ILE A 25 -9.25 -4.14 -2.72
N GLY A 26 -8.39 -4.50 -3.66
CA GLY A 26 -8.75 -5.26 -4.85
C GLY A 26 -7.68 -6.30 -5.16
N ALA A 27 -8.02 -7.25 -6.01
CA ALA A 27 -7.10 -8.30 -6.42
C ALA A 27 -7.35 -8.70 -7.87
N GLU A 28 -6.26 -8.94 -8.62
CA GLU A 28 -6.31 -9.47 -9.98
C GLU A 28 -5.18 -10.48 -10.15
N HIS A 29 -5.51 -11.70 -10.61
CA HIS A 29 -4.51 -12.74 -10.91
C HIS A 29 -3.47 -12.90 -9.80
N ASP A 30 -2.26 -12.40 -10.03
CA ASP A 30 -1.12 -12.49 -9.14
C ASP A 30 -0.79 -11.17 -8.45
N GLN A 31 -1.67 -10.16 -8.57
CA GLN A 31 -1.46 -8.85 -7.97
C GLN A 31 -2.57 -8.50 -6.99
N PHE A 32 -2.18 -8.00 -5.83
CA PHE A 32 -3.07 -7.48 -4.82
C PHE A 32 -2.79 -5.98 -4.66
N TYR A 33 -3.83 -5.17 -4.46
CA TYR A 33 -3.63 -3.73 -4.30
C TYR A 33 -4.59 -3.13 -3.28
N ALA A 34 -4.09 -2.10 -2.57
CA ALA A 34 -4.88 -1.25 -1.70
C ALA A 34 -5.08 0.09 -2.42
N TYR A 35 -6.30 0.61 -2.38
CA TYR A 35 -6.63 1.88 -3.02
C TYR A 35 -6.01 3.05 -2.26
N GLN A 36 -6.15 4.26 -2.80
CA GLN A 36 -5.58 5.46 -2.22
C GLN A 36 -5.99 5.65 -0.75
N ALA A 37 -5.02 5.94 0.10
CA ALA A 37 -5.27 6.20 1.51
C ALA A 37 -5.87 7.59 1.72
N ASP A 38 -6.50 7.81 2.88
CA ASP A 38 -7.11 9.09 3.23
C ASP A 38 -6.10 10.15 3.63
N ARG A 39 -4.88 9.74 3.98
CA ARG A 39 -3.78 10.64 4.33
C ARG A 39 -2.44 10.04 3.90
N PRO A 40 -1.40 10.89 3.70
CA PRO A 40 -0.09 10.38 3.30
C PRO A 40 0.55 9.52 4.38
N LEU A 41 1.28 8.47 3.97
CA LEU A 41 2.08 7.67 4.88
C LEU A 41 3.30 8.47 5.37
N THR A 42 3.73 8.17 6.59
CA THR A 42 4.99 8.71 7.10
C THR A 42 6.16 8.11 6.33
N PRO A 43 7.33 8.80 6.27
CA PRO A 43 8.51 8.23 5.61
C PRO A 43 8.92 6.86 6.17
N GLU A 44 8.76 6.64 7.46
CA GLU A 44 9.07 5.38 8.11
C GLU A 44 8.15 4.26 7.58
N ASP A 45 6.86 4.53 7.46
CA ASP A 45 5.90 3.55 6.97
C ASP A 45 6.06 3.30 5.47
N VAL A 46 6.42 4.32 4.68
CA VAL A 46 6.77 4.14 3.28
C VAL A 46 7.95 3.17 3.14
N GLN A 47 9.00 3.38 3.92
CA GLN A 47 10.17 2.50 3.88
C GLN A 47 9.81 1.09 4.35
N LYS A 48 9.01 0.98 5.39
CA LYS A 48 8.54 -0.33 5.88
C LYS A 48 7.78 -1.09 4.78
N MET A 49 6.87 -0.43 4.07
CA MET A 49 6.11 -1.05 2.98
C MET A 49 7.05 -1.57 1.89
N ARG A 50 8.05 -0.77 1.50
CA ARG A 50 9.04 -1.18 0.50
C ARG A 50 9.87 -2.36 0.98
N ASP A 51 10.30 -2.35 2.24
CA ASP A 51 11.07 -3.45 2.83
C ASP A 51 10.26 -4.75 2.88
N LEU A 52 8.93 -4.64 3.02
CA LEU A 52 8.02 -5.79 3.00
C LEU A 52 7.75 -6.31 1.57
N GLY A 53 8.17 -5.58 0.55
CA GLY A 53 7.98 -5.97 -0.84
C GLY A 53 6.76 -5.33 -1.53
N TRP A 54 6.12 -4.36 -0.88
CA TRP A 54 5.03 -3.60 -1.47
C TRP A 54 5.58 -2.47 -2.34
N PHE A 55 4.79 -2.01 -3.32
CA PHE A 55 5.21 -0.93 -4.22
C PHE A 55 4.01 -0.08 -4.65
N GLN A 56 4.30 1.10 -5.20
CA GLN A 56 3.29 2.02 -5.74
C GLN A 56 3.43 2.06 -7.26
N PRO A 57 2.57 1.33 -8.01
CA PRO A 57 2.82 1.06 -9.44
C PRO A 57 2.63 2.26 -10.36
N GLU A 58 1.93 3.30 -9.95
CA GLU A 58 1.58 4.43 -10.81
C GLU A 58 2.41 5.68 -10.54
N GLN A 59 3.60 5.51 -9.98
CA GLN A 59 4.50 6.65 -9.78
C GLN A 59 5.23 6.98 -11.08
N ASP A 60 4.80 8.05 -11.71
CA ASP A 60 5.42 8.61 -12.89
C ASP A 60 6.53 9.58 -12.46
N ASP A 61 7.66 9.60 -13.17
CA ASP A 61 8.78 10.48 -12.86
C ASP A 61 8.41 11.96 -12.89
N ASP A 62 7.36 12.32 -13.63
CA ASP A 62 6.89 13.70 -13.75
C ASP A 62 5.80 14.07 -12.73
N ALA A 63 5.32 13.12 -11.93
CA ALA A 63 4.30 13.38 -10.92
C ALA A 63 4.92 13.68 -9.57
N GLU A 64 4.29 14.59 -8.81
CA GLU A 64 4.68 14.78 -7.41
C GLU A 64 4.48 13.46 -6.65
N TYR A 65 5.46 13.11 -5.83
CA TYR A 65 5.38 11.93 -5.00
C TYR A 65 4.24 12.08 -3.99
N ASP A 66 3.32 11.11 -3.97
CA ASP A 66 2.25 11.07 -3.00
C ASP A 66 2.27 9.72 -2.28
N SER A 67 2.63 9.74 -1.01
CA SER A 67 2.69 8.52 -0.20
C SER A 67 1.30 7.98 0.15
N ALA A 68 0.23 8.73 -0.12
CA ALA A 68 -1.13 8.25 0.02
C ALA A 68 -1.61 7.44 -1.20
N ASP A 69 -0.88 7.48 -2.32
CA ASP A 69 -1.24 6.68 -3.49
C ASP A 69 -1.29 5.19 -3.16
N GLY A 70 -2.13 4.46 -3.92
CA GLY A 70 -2.36 3.04 -3.66
C GLY A 70 -1.09 2.20 -3.69
N TRP A 71 -1.05 1.20 -2.83
CA TRP A 71 0.06 0.26 -2.73
C TRP A 71 -0.32 -1.08 -3.33
N SER A 72 0.65 -1.75 -3.95
CA SER A 72 0.44 -3.06 -4.56
C SER A 72 1.45 -4.07 -4.07
N ALA A 73 1.08 -5.34 -4.19
CA ALA A 73 1.94 -6.47 -3.87
C ALA A 73 1.70 -7.59 -4.88
N PHE A 74 2.76 -8.24 -5.32
CA PHE A 74 2.64 -9.46 -6.12
C PHE A 74 2.54 -10.69 -5.22
N THR A 75 1.63 -11.56 -5.53
CA THR A 75 1.45 -12.84 -4.85
C THR A 75 2.02 -14.01 -5.68
#